data_6aa7d3682f1977dcc697c47ef3182ae7
#
_entry.id   6aa7d3682f1977dcc697c47ef3182ae7
#
_cell.length_a   1.000
_cell.length_b   1.000
_cell.length_c   1.000
_cell.angle_alpha   90.00
_cell.angle_beta   90.00
_cell.angle_gamma   90.00
#
_symmetry.space_group_name_H-M   'P 1'
#
loop_
_entity.id
_entity.type
_entity.pdbx_description
1 polymer ?
#
loop_
_entity_poly.entity_id
_entity_poly.type
_entity_poly.pdbx_seq_one_letter_code
_entity_poly.pdbx_strand_id
1 'polypeptide(L)'
;MILLTLASLLTCAVVPATADVSPLEHLERVVMADPENLQVAAEYRQQAIASADFDRPIAVLGKLAKRANSGPNIQISLALAYVDKVPTSGDIRRLYLGRDAMNALTRSIALRPTVVAYYVRGVINLFYNSFIFHRTDKGVADLTRALAMADADTPPALVRSVYTALGDGYSRLENLAKAREVWAAGRAKFPDDAGLRTRLTKHGVELEDVVTTALTASRRMDTTLNGFLPVR
;
A
#
# COMPACT_ATOMS: atom_id res chain seq x y z
N MET A 1 -32.92 -78.91 0.53
CA MET A 1 -32.84 -77.77 1.45
C MET A 1 -31.63 -76.91 1.02
N ILE A 2 -31.92 -75.89 0.23
CA ILE A 2 -30.85 -75.02 -0.37
C ILE A 2 -30.93 -73.69 0.37
N LEU A 3 -29.87 -73.35 1.13
CA LEU A 3 -29.73 -72.04 1.77
C LEU A 3 -29.15 -71.05 0.72
N LEU A 4 -29.93 -70.02 0.42
CA LEU A 4 -29.44 -68.84 -0.29
C LEU A 4 -28.93 -67.83 0.74
N THR A 5 -27.60 -67.55 0.67
CA THR A 5 -27.00 -66.45 1.41
C THR A 5 -27.06 -65.18 0.57
N LEU A 6 -27.82 -64.17 1.03
CA LEU A 6 -27.83 -62.82 0.46
C LEU A 6 -26.58 -62.07 0.94
N ALA A 7 -25.70 -61.72 0.02
CA ALA A 7 -24.57 -60.79 0.29
C ALA A 7 -25.04 -59.33 0.02
N SER A 8 -25.20 -58.57 1.09
CA SER A 8 -25.44 -57.12 1.01
C SER A 8 -24.16 -56.37 0.66
N LEU A 9 -24.08 -55.84 -0.56
CA LEU A 9 -23.03 -54.90 -0.97
C LEU A 9 -23.35 -53.52 -0.38
N LEU A 10 -22.59 -53.11 0.65
CA LEU A 10 -22.56 -51.76 1.17
C LEU A 10 -21.74 -50.89 0.19
N THR A 11 -22.39 -50.13 -0.68
CA THR A 11 -21.76 -49.07 -1.45
C THR A 11 -21.49 -47.86 -0.57
N CYS A 12 -20.25 -47.71 -0.12
CA CYS A 12 -19.78 -46.48 0.51
C CYS A 12 -19.79 -45.35 -0.54
N ALA A 13 -20.75 -44.44 -0.49
CA ALA A 13 -20.74 -43.21 -1.24
C ALA A 13 -19.60 -42.32 -0.71
N VAL A 14 -18.53 -42.20 -1.48
CA VAL A 14 -17.46 -41.22 -1.24
C VAL A 14 -18.07 -39.86 -1.51
N VAL A 15 -18.44 -39.13 -0.45
CA VAL A 15 -18.78 -37.70 -0.55
C VAL A 15 -17.48 -36.97 -0.95
N PRO A 16 -17.44 -36.28 -2.11
CA PRO A 16 -16.26 -35.51 -2.45
C PRO A 16 -16.06 -34.45 -1.36
N ALA A 17 -14.91 -34.48 -0.71
CA ALA A 17 -14.48 -33.42 0.21
C ALA A 17 -14.53 -32.10 -0.59
N THR A 18 -15.43 -31.19 -0.20
CA THR A 18 -15.41 -29.83 -0.71
C THR A 18 -14.03 -29.27 -0.38
N ALA A 19 -13.21 -29.09 -1.42
CA ALA A 19 -11.87 -28.52 -1.27
C ALA A 19 -12.05 -27.17 -0.54
N ASP A 20 -11.52 -27.09 0.68
CA ASP A 20 -11.60 -25.88 1.49
C ASP A 20 -10.80 -24.81 0.76
N VAL A 21 -11.51 -23.80 0.24
CA VAL A 21 -10.91 -22.74 -0.57
C VAL A 21 -9.97 -21.95 0.32
N SER A 22 -8.70 -21.86 -0.08
CA SER A 22 -7.72 -21.13 0.73
C SER A 22 -8.15 -19.66 0.94
N PRO A 23 -7.80 -19.03 2.10
CA PRO A 23 -8.12 -17.62 2.35
C PRO A 23 -7.67 -16.70 1.22
N LEU A 24 -6.51 -16.98 0.62
CA LEU A 24 -5.96 -16.22 -0.50
C LEU A 24 -6.85 -16.33 -1.75
N GLU A 25 -7.33 -17.55 -2.08
CA GLU A 25 -8.23 -17.76 -3.22
C GLU A 25 -9.61 -17.16 -3.01
N HIS A 26 -10.08 -17.15 -1.77
CA HIS A 26 -11.33 -16.46 -1.42
C HIS A 26 -11.20 -14.95 -1.70
N LEU A 27 -10.18 -14.30 -1.13
CA LEU A 27 -9.94 -12.87 -1.31
C LEU A 27 -9.69 -12.51 -2.78
N GLU A 28 -8.97 -13.35 -3.53
CA GLU A 28 -8.78 -13.16 -4.97
C GLU A 28 -10.11 -13.10 -5.72
N ARG A 29 -11.03 -14.00 -5.43
CA ARG A 29 -12.37 -13.99 -6.06
C ARG A 29 -13.15 -12.71 -5.71
N VAL A 30 -13.06 -12.24 -4.45
CA VAL A 30 -13.73 -11.01 -4.04
C VAL A 30 -13.13 -9.79 -4.75
N VAL A 31 -11.80 -9.70 -4.87
CA VAL A 31 -11.11 -8.63 -5.64
C VAL A 31 -11.49 -8.68 -7.11
N MET A 32 -11.63 -9.87 -7.69
CA MET A 32 -12.04 -10.01 -9.10
C MET A 32 -13.48 -9.56 -9.34
N ALA A 33 -14.35 -9.70 -8.34
CA ALA A 33 -15.76 -9.26 -8.40
C ALA A 33 -15.90 -7.74 -8.17
N ASP A 34 -15.10 -7.14 -7.28
CA ASP A 34 -15.07 -5.70 -7.00
C ASP A 34 -13.64 -5.15 -7.01
N PRO A 35 -13.05 -4.91 -8.20
CA PRO A 35 -11.66 -4.47 -8.33
C PRO A 35 -11.38 -3.07 -7.77
N GLU A 36 -12.42 -2.25 -7.59
CA GLU A 36 -12.28 -0.89 -7.08
C GLU A 36 -12.33 -0.82 -5.54
N ASN A 37 -12.51 -1.94 -4.86
CA ASN A 37 -12.51 -2.03 -3.41
C ASN A 37 -11.08 -2.10 -2.86
N LEU A 38 -10.52 -0.94 -2.50
CA LEU A 38 -9.17 -0.83 -1.94
C LEU A 38 -8.98 -1.65 -0.66
N GLN A 39 -10.01 -1.77 0.19
CA GLN A 39 -9.92 -2.52 1.44
C GLN A 39 -9.69 -4.00 1.16
N VAL A 40 -10.54 -4.61 0.34
CA VAL A 40 -10.42 -6.02 -0.03
C VAL A 40 -9.11 -6.29 -0.78
N ALA A 41 -8.70 -5.39 -1.66
CA ALA A 41 -7.43 -5.51 -2.36
C ALA A 41 -6.22 -5.40 -1.42
N ALA A 42 -6.31 -4.60 -0.35
CA ALA A 42 -5.28 -4.54 0.69
C ALA A 42 -5.22 -5.87 1.46
N GLU A 43 -6.34 -6.40 1.90
CA GLU A 43 -6.44 -7.70 2.60
C GLU A 43 -5.88 -8.84 1.73
N TYR A 44 -6.23 -8.87 0.45
CA TYR A 44 -5.69 -9.84 -0.52
C TYR A 44 -4.16 -9.77 -0.61
N ARG A 45 -3.59 -8.57 -0.73
CA ARG A 45 -2.13 -8.38 -0.76
C ARG A 45 -1.46 -8.78 0.56
N GLN A 46 -2.06 -8.44 1.71
CA GLN A 46 -1.54 -8.85 3.02
C GLN A 46 -1.55 -10.38 3.19
N GLN A 47 -2.60 -11.06 2.73
CA GLN A 47 -2.66 -12.52 2.74
C GLN A 47 -1.58 -13.14 1.82
N ALA A 48 -1.34 -12.55 0.65
CA ALA A 48 -0.27 -12.98 -0.25
C ALA A 48 1.13 -12.76 0.35
N ILE A 49 1.34 -11.65 1.08
CA ILE A 49 2.57 -11.41 1.86
C ILE A 49 2.77 -12.50 2.91
N ALA A 50 1.72 -12.84 3.66
CA ALA A 50 1.78 -13.87 4.71
C ALA A 50 2.12 -15.26 4.15
N SER A 51 1.69 -15.57 2.94
CA SER A 51 2.01 -16.82 2.22
C SER A 51 3.25 -16.74 1.32
N ALA A 52 3.97 -15.61 1.33
CA ALA A 52 5.13 -15.32 0.47
C ALA A 52 4.85 -15.45 -1.05
N ASP A 53 3.59 -15.34 -1.48
CA ASP A 53 3.16 -15.42 -2.89
C ASP A 53 2.99 -14.01 -3.49
N PHE A 54 4.08 -13.28 -3.60
CA PHE A 54 4.09 -11.89 -4.07
C PHE A 54 3.76 -11.72 -5.57
N ASP A 55 3.95 -12.74 -6.39
CA ASP A 55 3.72 -12.67 -7.84
C ASP A 55 2.24 -12.79 -8.19
N ARG A 56 1.48 -13.50 -7.38
CA ARG A 56 0.05 -13.74 -7.61
C ARG A 56 -0.78 -12.44 -7.60
N PRO A 57 -0.67 -11.54 -6.60
CA PRO A 57 -1.36 -10.24 -6.66
C PRO A 57 -0.93 -9.39 -7.85
N ILE A 58 0.34 -9.36 -8.21
CA ILE A 58 0.81 -8.63 -9.39
C ILE A 58 0.15 -9.14 -10.67
N ALA A 59 0.05 -10.46 -10.82
CA ALA A 59 -0.57 -11.08 -12.01
C ALA A 59 -2.08 -10.79 -12.07
N VAL A 60 -2.80 -10.97 -10.96
CA VAL A 60 -4.26 -10.78 -10.89
C VAL A 60 -4.63 -9.31 -11.06
N LEU A 61 -4.06 -8.43 -10.21
CA LEU A 61 -4.34 -7.00 -10.26
C LEU A 61 -3.87 -6.38 -11.58
N GLY A 62 -2.76 -6.89 -12.16
CA GLY A 62 -2.28 -6.48 -13.47
C GLY A 62 -3.23 -6.82 -14.62
N LYS A 63 -3.91 -7.96 -14.57
CA LYS A 63 -4.98 -8.31 -15.54
C LYS A 63 -6.19 -7.39 -15.37
N LEU A 64 -6.61 -7.13 -14.14
CA LEU A 64 -7.74 -6.26 -13.83
C LEU A 64 -7.46 -4.81 -14.26
N ALA A 65 -6.26 -4.30 -13.97
CA ALA A 65 -5.84 -2.94 -14.31
C ALA A 65 -5.72 -2.66 -15.83
N LYS A 66 -5.69 -3.71 -16.65
CA LYS A 66 -5.67 -3.60 -18.12
C LYS A 66 -7.06 -3.62 -18.76
N ARG A 67 -8.12 -3.86 -18.01
CA ARG A 67 -9.48 -3.83 -18.55
C ARG A 67 -9.86 -2.42 -18.98
N ALA A 68 -10.67 -2.32 -20.03
CA ALA A 68 -11.08 -1.02 -20.59
C ALA A 68 -11.82 -0.11 -19.58
N ASN A 69 -12.53 -0.72 -18.63
CA ASN A 69 -13.27 -0.04 -17.57
C ASN A 69 -12.56 -0.07 -16.21
N SER A 70 -11.24 -0.27 -16.20
CA SER A 70 -10.46 -0.24 -14.94
C SER A 70 -10.48 1.16 -14.35
N GLY A 71 -10.79 1.26 -13.06
CA GLY A 71 -10.82 2.52 -12.34
C GLY A 71 -9.48 2.87 -11.65
N PRO A 72 -9.45 3.96 -10.87
CA PRO A 72 -8.23 4.43 -10.22
C PRO A 72 -7.75 3.52 -9.09
N ASN A 73 -8.66 2.87 -8.35
CA ASN A 73 -8.30 2.12 -7.16
C ASN A 73 -7.56 0.81 -7.47
N ILE A 74 -7.93 0.14 -8.57
CA ILE A 74 -7.19 -1.05 -9.01
C ILE A 74 -5.74 -0.70 -9.40
N GLN A 75 -5.51 0.51 -9.94
CA GLN A 75 -4.16 0.99 -10.26
C GLN A 75 -3.34 1.24 -8.98
N ILE A 76 -3.96 1.79 -7.91
CA ILE A 76 -3.32 1.94 -6.60
C ILE A 76 -2.96 0.55 -6.03
N SER A 77 -3.90 -0.40 -6.07
CA SER A 77 -3.71 -1.75 -5.57
C SER A 77 -2.57 -2.48 -6.30
N LEU A 78 -2.49 -2.34 -7.62
CA LEU A 78 -1.41 -2.88 -8.42
C LEU A 78 -0.05 -2.23 -8.08
N ALA A 79 -0.02 -0.91 -7.90
CA ALA A 79 1.20 -0.21 -7.50
C ALA A 79 1.72 -0.73 -6.16
N LEU A 80 0.83 -0.90 -5.18
CA LEU A 80 1.19 -1.44 -3.87
C LEU A 80 1.64 -2.91 -3.94
N ALA A 81 1.08 -3.74 -4.83
CA ALA A 81 1.56 -5.11 -5.05
C ALA A 81 3.00 -5.13 -5.59
N TYR A 82 3.37 -4.20 -6.48
CA TYR A 82 4.76 -4.04 -6.89
C TYR A 82 5.68 -3.65 -5.72
N VAL A 83 5.23 -2.71 -4.86
CA VAL A 83 5.98 -2.29 -3.67
C VAL A 83 6.15 -3.45 -2.67
N ASP A 84 5.12 -4.25 -2.45
CA ASP A 84 5.15 -5.43 -1.57
C ASP A 84 6.23 -6.44 -1.97
N LYS A 85 6.51 -6.56 -3.26
CA LYS A 85 7.53 -7.47 -3.80
C LYS A 85 8.96 -6.93 -3.69
N VAL A 86 9.15 -5.61 -3.57
CA VAL A 86 10.49 -4.98 -3.58
C VAL A 86 11.45 -5.62 -2.57
N PRO A 87 11.09 -5.83 -1.28
CA PRO A 87 12.02 -6.37 -0.28
C PRO A 87 12.57 -7.76 -0.59
N THR A 88 11.84 -8.55 -1.37
CA THR A 88 12.21 -9.94 -1.74
C THR A 88 12.91 -10.04 -3.10
N SER A 89 13.20 -8.90 -3.72
CA SER A 89 13.75 -8.83 -5.08
C SER A 89 15.21 -8.37 -5.08
N GLY A 90 15.99 -8.80 -6.08
CA GLY A 90 17.33 -8.28 -6.31
C GLY A 90 17.31 -6.84 -6.90
N ASP A 91 18.45 -6.16 -6.86
CA ASP A 91 18.57 -4.71 -7.12
C ASP A 91 18.01 -4.28 -8.49
N ILE A 92 18.34 -5.00 -9.56
CA ILE A 92 17.82 -4.69 -10.90
C ILE A 92 16.29 -4.83 -10.92
N ARG A 93 15.74 -5.88 -10.31
CA ARG A 93 14.29 -6.10 -10.26
C ARG A 93 13.58 -5.02 -9.46
N ARG A 94 14.17 -4.54 -8.36
CA ARG A 94 13.64 -3.42 -7.56
C ARG A 94 13.42 -2.17 -8.38
N LEU A 95 14.36 -1.84 -9.31
CA LEU A 95 14.22 -0.67 -10.19
C LEU A 95 12.99 -0.78 -11.09
N TYR A 96 12.77 -1.97 -11.70
CA TYR A 96 11.60 -2.20 -12.54
C TYR A 96 10.29 -2.17 -11.74
N LEU A 97 10.26 -2.80 -10.56
CA LEU A 97 9.08 -2.78 -9.69
C LEU A 97 8.74 -1.35 -9.26
N GLY A 98 9.73 -0.55 -8.88
CA GLY A 98 9.54 0.87 -8.55
C GLY A 98 8.98 1.68 -9.72
N ARG A 99 9.52 1.51 -10.93
CA ARG A 99 9.02 2.14 -12.15
C ARG A 99 7.58 1.73 -12.45
N ASP A 100 7.26 0.45 -12.34
CA ASP A 100 5.94 -0.08 -12.66
C ASP A 100 4.90 0.39 -11.63
N ALA A 101 5.27 0.48 -10.34
CA ALA A 101 4.45 1.09 -9.30
C ALA A 101 4.15 2.57 -9.60
N MET A 102 5.16 3.35 -9.98
CA MET A 102 5.01 4.76 -10.33
C MET A 102 4.13 4.97 -11.56
N ASN A 103 4.25 4.10 -12.57
CA ASN A 103 3.41 4.13 -13.77
C ASN A 103 1.94 3.84 -13.43
N ALA A 104 1.68 2.85 -12.56
CA ALA A 104 0.32 2.53 -12.12
C ALA A 104 -0.31 3.71 -11.34
N LEU A 105 0.42 4.33 -10.40
CA LEU A 105 -0.06 5.50 -9.67
C LEU A 105 -0.29 6.71 -10.56
N THR A 106 0.55 6.92 -11.57
CA THR A 106 0.35 7.99 -12.54
C THR A 106 -0.94 7.77 -13.34
N ARG A 107 -1.24 6.52 -13.73
CA ARG A 107 -2.52 6.18 -14.36
C ARG A 107 -3.70 6.37 -13.42
N SER A 108 -3.57 5.94 -12.15
CA SER A 108 -4.60 6.17 -11.13
C SER A 108 -4.97 7.66 -11.04
N ILE A 109 -3.97 8.54 -10.89
CA ILE A 109 -4.16 9.98 -10.78
C ILE A 109 -4.76 10.58 -12.06
N ALA A 110 -4.35 10.08 -13.23
CA ALA A 110 -4.92 10.53 -14.51
C ALA A 110 -6.40 10.12 -14.66
N LEU A 111 -6.81 8.98 -14.14
CA LEU A 111 -8.20 8.53 -14.12
C LEU A 111 -9.05 9.33 -13.12
N ARG A 112 -8.57 9.48 -11.90
CA ARG A 112 -9.18 10.28 -10.85
C ARG A 112 -8.14 10.65 -9.79
N PRO A 113 -7.80 11.93 -9.61
CA PRO A 113 -6.95 12.39 -8.53
C PRO A 113 -7.58 12.08 -7.16
N THR A 114 -6.82 11.47 -6.25
CA THR A 114 -7.26 11.20 -4.86
C THR A 114 -6.13 11.46 -3.88
N VAL A 115 -6.48 11.78 -2.63
CA VAL A 115 -5.50 11.98 -1.54
C VAL A 115 -4.61 10.75 -1.38
N VAL A 116 -5.21 9.55 -1.40
CA VAL A 116 -4.48 8.26 -1.27
C VAL A 116 -3.48 8.08 -2.41
N ALA A 117 -3.88 8.32 -3.67
CA ALA A 117 -2.99 8.13 -4.82
C ALA A 117 -1.77 9.07 -4.79
N TYR A 118 -2.00 10.34 -4.46
CA TYR A 118 -0.91 11.31 -4.29
C TYR A 118 -0.02 10.98 -3.09
N TYR A 119 -0.63 10.61 -1.94
CA TYR A 119 0.12 10.19 -0.77
C TYR A 119 1.04 9.00 -1.08
N VAL A 120 0.50 7.92 -1.64
CA VAL A 120 1.27 6.71 -1.95
C VAL A 120 2.40 7.02 -2.94
N ARG A 121 2.12 7.79 -4.01
CA ARG A 121 3.15 8.17 -4.99
C ARG A 121 4.22 9.06 -4.38
N GLY A 122 3.83 10.00 -3.54
CA GLY A 122 4.72 10.88 -2.81
C GLY A 122 5.66 10.10 -1.89
N VAL A 123 5.12 9.20 -1.06
CA VAL A 123 5.92 8.36 -0.17
C VAL A 123 6.87 7.44 -0.94
N ILE A 124 6.44 6.81 -2.03
CA ILE A 124 7.31 6.01 -2.89
C ILE A 124 8.48 6.85 -3.43
N ASN A 125 8.23 8.08 -3.86
CA ASN A 125 9.30 8.99 -4.30
C ASN A 125 10.30 9.30 -3.19
N LEU A 126 9.84 9.45 -1.94
CA LEU A 126 10.73 9.65 -0.78
C LEU A 126 11.55 8.40 -0.45
N PHE A 127 10.91 7.21 -0.44
CA PHE A 127 11.57 5.93 -0.13
C PHE A 127 12.63 5.54 -1.17
N TYR A 128 12.33 5.75 -2.45
CA TYR A 128 13.23 5.39 -3.55
C TYR A 128 14.10 6.56 -4.03
N ASN A 129 14.26 7.58 -3.18
CA ASN A 129 15.22 8.64 -3.41
C ASN A 129 16.64 8.07 -3.20
N SER A 130 17.30 7.75 -4.29
CA SER A 130 18.71 7.37 -4.29
C SER A 130 19.56 8.51 -4.84
N PHE A 131 20.87 8.42 -4.63
CA PHE A 131 21.85 9.34 -5.23
C PHE A 131 21.66 9.54 -6.75
N ILE A 132 21.11 8.51 -7.43
CA ILE A 132 20.91 8.53 -8.89
C ILE A 132 19.59 9.21 -9.28
N PHE A 133 18.54 9.09 -8.47
CA PHE A 133 17.18 9.43 -8.93
C PHE A 133 16.66 10.79 -8.44
N HIS A 134 17.19 11.37 -7.40
CA HIS A 134 16.81 12.69 -6.84
C HIS A 134 15.31 12.98 -6.94
N ARG A 135 14.48 12.15 -6.25
CA ARG A 135 13.01 12.21 -6.38
C ARG A 135 12.31 12.90 -5.22
N THR A 136 13.06 13.42 -4.24
CA THR A 136 12.48 14.03 -3.03
C THR A 136 11.58 15.20 -3.37
N ASP A 137 11.97 16.06 -4.31
CA ASP A 137 11.18 17.17 -4.82
C ASP A 137 9.81 16.73 -5.36
N LYS A 138 9.78 15.65 -6.15
CA LYS A 138 8.55 15.06 -6.67
C LYS A 138 7.68 14.47 -5.57
N GLY A 139 8.31 13.84 -4.57
CA GLY A 139 7.61 13.35 -3.38
C GLY A 139 6.94 14.47 -2.60
N VAL A 140 7.68 15.55 -2.35
CA VAL A 140 7.15 16.75 -1.69
C VAL A 140 6.01 17.38 -2.50
N ALA A 141 6.12 17.49 -3.82
CA ALA A 141 5.07 18.03 -4.67
C ALA A 141 3.78 17.19 -4.60
N ASP A 142 3.89 15.85 -4.68
CA ASP A 142 2.75 14.94 -4.55
C ASP A 142 2.10 15.04 -3.16
N LEU A 143 2.89 15.07 -2.08
CA LEU A 143 2.37 15.19 -0.72
C LEU A 143 1.74 16.56 -0.44
N THR A 144 2.28 17.63 -1.00
CA THR A 144 1.66 18.96 -0.97
C THR A 144 0.29 18.93 -1.66
N ARG A 145 0.20 18.25 -2.81
CA ARG A 145 -1.08 18.09 -3.51
C ARG A 145 -2.07 17.25 -2.72
N ALA A 146 -1.60 16.15 -2.09
CA ALA A 146 -2.42 15.32 -1.21
C ALA A 146 -3.00 16.14 -0.05
N LEU A 147 -2.17 16.98 0.61
CA LEU A 147 -2.61 17.83 1.71
C LEU A 147 -3.62 18.88 1.26
N ALA A 148 -3.40 19.50 0.09
CA ALA A 148 -4.31 20.51 -0.47
C ALA A 148 -5.67 19.94 -0.90
N MET A 149 -5.76 18.62 -1.17
CA MET A 149 -6.99 17.94 -1.53
C MET A 149 -7.72 17.34 -0.33
N ALA A 150 -7.08 17.25 0.83
CA ALA A 150 -7.67 16.70 2.02
C ALA A 150 -8.80 17.61 2.53
N ASP A 151 -9.95 17.02 2.81
CA ASP A 151 -11.17 17.64 3.30
C ASP A 151 -11.65 17.01 4.61
N ALA A 152 -12.88 17.33 5.03
CA ALA A 152 -13.48 16.79 6.27
C ALA A 152 -13.76 15.27 6.19
N ASP A 153 -13.97 14.74 4.99
CA ASP A 153 -14.26 13.32 4.76
C ASP A 153 -12.99 12.49 4.60
N THR A 154 -11.84 13.15 4.48
CA THR A 154 -10.55 12.46 4.39
C THR A 154 -10.17 11.82 5.74
N PRO A 155 -9.92 10.49 5.78
CA PRO A 155 -9.60 9.81 7.02
C PRO A 155 -8.47 10.48 7.81
N PRO A 156 -8.65 10.75 9.13
CA PRO A 156 -7.67 11.46 9.94
C PRO A 156 -6.28 10.82 9.94
N ALA A 157 -6.21 9.48 9.90
CA ALA A 157 -4.95 8.76 9.84
C ALA A 157 -4.18 9.05 8.55
N LEU A 158 -4.86 9.17 7.40
CA LEU A 158 -4.25 9.55 6.13
C LEU A 158 -3.72 10.98 6.19
N VAL A 159 -4.54 11.94 6.66
CA VAL A 159 -4.13 13.35 6.78
C VAL A 159 -2.90 13.49 7.68
N ARG A 160 -2.88 12.81 8.82
CA ARG A 160 -1.73 12.76 9.73
C ARG A 160 -0.48 12.23 9.04
N SER A 161 -0.62 11.15 8.29
CA SER A 161 0.49 10.54 7.55
C SER A 161 1.01 11.46 6.44
N VAL A 162 0.13 12.25 5.79
CA VAL A 162 0.55 13.27 4.82
C VAL A 162 1.40 14.35 5.49
N TYR A 163 0.97 14.90 6.64
CA TYR A 163 1.78 15.89 7.38
C TYR A 163 3.15 15.35 7.76
N THR A 164 3.19 14.12 8.28
CA THR A 164 4.44 13.49 8.68
C THR A 164 5.39 13.33 7.48
N ALA A 165 4.91 12.71 6.41
CA ALA A 165 5.73 12.43 5.23
C ALA A 165 6.14 13.71 4.48
N LEU A 166 5.27 14.74 4.43
CA LEU A 166 5.59 16.02 3.79
C LEU A 166 6.70 16.76 4.54
N GLY A 167 6.61 16.81 5.87
CA GLY A 167 7.68 17.39 6.69
C GLY A 167 9.00 16.62 6.57
N ASP A 168 8.95 15.27 6.54
CA ASP A 168 10.12 14.43 6.32
C ASP A 168 10.74 14.69 4.93
N GLY A 169 9.92 14.90 3.92
CA GLY A 169 10.37 15.29 2.58
C GLY A 169 11.08 16.64 2.56
N TYR A 170 10.54 17.66 3.23
CA TYR A 170 11.20 18.96 3.36
C TYR A 170 12.51 18.87 4.16
N SER A 171 12.56 18.05 5.21
CA SER A 171 13.79 17.80 5.96
C SER A 171 14.89 17.19 5.06
N ARG A 172 14.53 16.26 4.18
CA ARG A 172 15.46 15.69 3.19
C ARG A 172 15.92 16.66 2.10
N LEU A 173 15.14 17.70 1.84
CA LEU A 173 15.52 18.82 0.97
C LEU A 173 16.33 19.89 1.72
N GLU A 174 16.80 19.59 2.94
CA GLU A 174 17.52 20.51 3.82
C GLU A 174 16.72 21.78 4.19
N ASN A 175 15.42 21.80 3.89
CA ASN A 175 14.52 22.89 4.26
C ASN A 175 13.87 22.63 5.63
N LEU A 176 14.70 22.66 6.67
CA LEU A 176 14.26 22.35 8.04
C LEU A 176 13.22 23.34 8.56
N ALA A 177 13.27 24.60 8.15
CA ALA A 177 12.27 25.60 8.54
C ALA A 177 10.86 25.18 8.05
N LYS A 178 10.75 24.79 6.78
CA LYS A 178 9.48 24.32 6.20
C LYS A 178 9.04 22.97 6.77
N ALA A 179 9.99 22.07 7.04
CA ALA A 179 9.71 20.80 7.68
C ALA A 179 9.04 21.00 9.06
N ARG A 180 9.61 21.89 9.89
CA ARG A 180 9.06 22.23 11.21
C ARG A 180 7.69 22.90 11.14
N GLU A 181 7.47 23.80 10.18
CA GLU A 181 6.16 24.41 9.92
C GLU A 181 5.11 23.35 9.65
N VAL A 182 5.41 22.39 8.74
CA VAL A 182 4.49 21.32 8.37
C VAL A 182 4.21 20.36 9.54
N TRP A 183 5.25 19.92 10.27
CA TRP A 183 5.05 19.08 11.46
C TRP A 183 4.27 19.80 12.56
N ALA A 184 4.49 21.10 12.76
CA ALA A 184 3.76 21.90 13.75
C ALA A 184 2.28 22.02 13.37
N ALA A 185 1.97 22.28 12.09
CA ALA A 185 0.60 22.27 11.59
C ALA A 185 -0.09 20.92 11.79
N GLY A 186 0.62 19.83 11.49
CA GLY A 186 0.15 18.48 11.77
C GLY A 186 -0.09 18.24 13.27
N ARG A 187 0.82 18.67 14.12
CA ARG A 187 0.72 18.54 15.58
C ARG A 187 -0.45 19.36 16.16
N ALA A 188 -0.73 20.54 15.63
CA ALA A 188 -1.89 21.32 16.01
C ALA A 188 -3.21 20.60 15.72
N LYS A 189 -3.27 19.86 14.60
CA LYS A 189 -4.44 19.06 14.22
C LYS A 189 -4.50 17.71 14.94
N PHE A 190 -3.35 17.11 15.27
CA PHE A 190 -3.22 15.82 15.93
C PHE A 190 -2.34 15.92 17.20
N PRO A 191 -2.86 16.51 18.27
CA PRO A 191 -2.07 16.86 19.47
C PRO A 191 -1.46 15.67 20.20
N ASP A 192 -2.00 14.45 20.06
CA ASP A 192 -1.50 13.25 20.73
C ASP A 192 -0.52 12.43 19.89
N ASP A 193 -0.23 12.85 18.63
CA ASP A 193 0.67 12.11 17.77
C ASP A 193 2.12 12.18 18.27
N ALA A 194 2.64 11.00 18.66
CA ALA A 194 4.00 10.86 19.16
C ALA A 194 5.05 11.07 18.05
N GLY A 195 4.75 10.68 16.82
CA GLY A 195 5.67 10.80 15.66
C GLY A 195 5.92 12.25 15.29
N LEU A 196 4.87 13.09 15.24
CA LEU A 196 4.99 14.54 15.02
C LEU A 196 5.69 15.23 16.19
N ARG A 197 5.37 14.82 17.43
CA ARG A 197 6.06 15.32 18.63
C ARG A 197 7.56 15.07 18.57
N THR A 198 7.97 13.85 18.25
CA THR A 198 9.38 13.48 18.15
C THR A 198 10.12 14.36 17.15
N ARG A 199 9.54 14.58 15.95
CA ARG A 199 10.14 15.42 14.90
C ARG A 199 10.30 16.89 15.30
N LEU A 200 9.41 17.40 16.13
CA LEU A 200 9.46 18.77 16.63
C LEU A 200 10.45 18.95 17.78
N THR A 201 10.65 17.91 18.61
CA THR A 201 11.53 17.99 19.79
C THR A 201 12.96 17.55 19.52
N LYS A 202 13.21 16.73 18.48
CA LYS A 202 14.56 16.29 18.11
C LYS A 202 15.27 17.33 17.23
N HIS A 203 16.61 17.33 17.29
CA HIS A 203 17.47 18.28 16.59
C HIS A 203 18.72 17.57 16.04
N GLY A 204 19.39 18.16 15.06
CA GLY A 204 20.65 17.67 14.49
C GLY A 204 20.57 16.21 14.09
N VAL A 205 21.58 15.44 14.46
CA VAL A 205 21.71 14.02 14.13
C VAL A 205 20.52 13.18 14.61
N GLU A 206 19.97 13.46 15.79
CA GLU A 206 18.81 12.70 16.29
C GLU A 206 17.56 12.87 15.41
N LEU A 207 17.34 14.06 14.86
CA LEU A 207 16.24 14.30 13.94
C LEU A 207 16.51 13.64 12.58
N GLU A 208 17.74 13.72 12.10
CA GLU A 208 18.15 13.08 10.86
C GLU A 208 17.97 11.56 10.94
N ASP A 209 18.34 10.94 12.06
CA ASP A 209 18.13 9.51 12.30
C ASP A 209 16.63 9.13 12.28
N VAL A 210 15.76 9.95 12.90
CA VAL A 210 14.31 9.73 12.86
C VAL A 210 13.77 9.76 11.45
N VAL A 211 14.13 10.77 10.65
CA VAL A 211 13.66 10.95 9.28
C VAL A 211 14.24 9.86 8.37
N THR A 212 15.52 9.58 8.48
CA THR A 212 16.21 8.55 7.68
C THR A 212 15.63 7.18 7.99
N THR A 213 15.43 6.84 9.25
CA THR A 213 14.83 5.57 9.67
C THR A 213 13.40 5.43 9.12
N ALA A 214 12.60 6.50 9.13
CA ALA A 214 11.23 6.48 8.62
C ALA A 214 11.16 6.26 7.11
N LEU A 215 12.17 6.72 6.35
CA LEU A 215 12.20 6.72 4.89
C LEU A 215 13.25 5.76 4.30
N THR A 216 13.81 4.88 5.10
CA THR A 216 14.84 3.93 4.63
C THR A 216 14.19 2.78 3.83
N ALA A 217 14.71 2.54 2.63
CA ALA A 217 14.26 1.46 1.74
C ALA A 217 14.50 0.04 2.30
N SER A 218 15.33 -0.13 3.34
CA SER A 218 15.50 -1.38 4.06
C SER A 218 14.30 -1.75 4.93
N ARG A 219 13.45 -0.77 5.30
CA ARG A 219 12.16 -1.02 5.95
C ARG A 219 11.10 -1.26 4.88
N ARG A 220 10.24 -2.24 5.13
CA ARG A 220 9.06 -2.42 4.29
C ARG A 220 8.16 -1.19 4.47
N MET A 221 7.81 -0.52 3.38
CA MET A 221 6.80 0.52 3.40
C MET A 221 5.47 -0.08 3.89
N ASP A 222 4.74 0.64 4.73
CA ASP A 222 3.38 0.22 5.10
C ASP A 222 2.46 0.36 3.89
N THR A 223 1.98 -0.78 3.41
CA THR A 223 1.09 -0.90 2.26
C THR A 223 -0.30 -1.38 2.64
N THR A 224 -0.59 -1.48 3.95
CA THR A 224 -1.87 -1.99 4.45
C THR A 224 -3.02 -1.04 4.20
N LEU A 225 -2.77 0.25 4.06
CA LEU A 225 -3.77 1.33 4.01
C LEU A 225 -4.67 1.39 5.25
N ASN A 226 -4.24 0.83 6.39
CA ASN A 226 -5.01 0.84 7.63
C ASN A 226 -5.34 2.26 8.08
N GLY A 227 -6.63 2.53 8.31
CA GLY A 227 -7.14 3.83 8.69
C GLY A 227 -7.10 4.89 7.58
N PHE A 228 -6.70 4.54 6.35
CA PHE A 228 -6.66 5.46 5.20
C PHE A 228 -7.92 5.40 4.35
N LEU A 229 -8.78 4.42 4.61
CA LEU A 229 -10.02 4.22 3.89
C LEU A 229 -11.20 4.53 4.81
N PRO A 230 -12.31 5.09 4.30
CA PRO A 230 -13.48 5.35 5.11
C PRO A 230 -14.01 4.04 5.70
N VAL A 231 -14.40 4.08 6.98
CA VAL A 231 -15.11 2.98 7.63
C VAL A 231 -16.50 2.91 6.98
N ARG A 232 -16.81 1.76 6.39
CA ARG A 232 -18.15 1.49 5.80
C ARG A 232 -19.13 1.09 6.88
#